data_8b3020e0085824141d8408c31773a0fb
#
_entry.id   8b3020e0085824141d8408c31773a0fb
#
_cell.length_a   1.000
_cell.length_b   1.000
_cell.length_c   1.000
_cell.angle_alpha   90.00
_cell.angle_beta   90.00
_cell.angle_gamma   90.00
#
_symmetry.space_group_name_H-M   'P 1'
#
loop_
_entity.id
_entity.type
_entity.pdbx_description
1 polymer ?
#
loop_
_entity_poly.entity_id
_entity_poly.type
_entity_poly.pdbx_seq_one_letter_code
_entity_poly.pdbx_strand_id
1 'polypeptide(L)'
;MPDRPGWETLTLLVTVKAYPVIARQSGESVCVAGVRIDTPEPEWVRLFPVGFRALPPARQFRKYDVIRLRARRRGGSDRRPETFYPNLDSLVVGPHVDPGRGTWQVRGELIGPLRGATTACRLAEHARTSGQAAPSLGLVRPRDVDLVVVDNPDYTPGGAPHVDVDLFGTEHEVLEKTPFVATYHYRCADERACRGHKQTVVDWESGQLARNDLASRTPEDARAAHRRKFLDEMCARDRDTFFFVGNQHQYPASFLVLGVFWPRGAIQPAFDLGL
;
A
#
# COMPACT_ATOMS: atom_id res chain seq x y z
N MET A 1 28.24 -15.21 -6.18
CA MET A 1 28.88 -14.29 -5.23
C MET A 1 28.66 -14.85 -3.84
N PRO A 2 29.70 -14.93 -2.96
CA PRO A 2 29.50 -15.41 -1.61
C PRO A 2 28.48 -14.56 -0.85
N ASP A 3 27.71 -15.22 0.02
CA ASP A 3 26.68 -14.58 0.82
C ASP A 3 27.30 -13.50 1.73
N ARG A 4 26.99 -12.24 1.45
CA ARG A 4 27.35 -11.15 2.36
C ARG A 4 26.54 -11.32 3.65
N PRO A 5 27.15 -11.22 4.83
CA PRO A 5 26.45 -11.35 6.10
C PRO A 5 25.21 -10.43 6.19
N GLY A 6 24.10 -10.98 6.66
CA GLY A 6 22.84 -10.24 6.84
C GLY A 6 21.95 -10.09 5.61
N TRP A 7 22.35 -10.61 4.44
CA TRP A 7 21.50 -10.69 3.27
C TRP A 7 20.79 -12.03 3.22
N GLU A 8 19.48 -12.00 3.01
CA GLU A 8 18.63 -13.19 2.83
C GLU A 8 17.83 -13.09 1.54
N THR A 9 17.38 -14.21 1.03
CA THR A 9 16.45 -14.25 -0.10
C THR A 9 15.03 -14.23 0.43
N LEU A 10 14.20 -13.33 -0.11
CA LEU A 10 12.79 -13.20 0.23
C LEU A 10 11.94 -13.52 -1.00
N THR A 11 10.83 -14.24 -0.79
CA THR A 11 9.77 -14.41 -1.78
C THR A 11 8.53 -13.71 -1.25
N LEU A 12 8.06 -12.69 -1.97
CA LEU A 12 7.00 -11.80 -1.51
C LEU A 12 5.82 -11.78 -2.48
N LEU A 13 4.60 -11.85 -1.95
CA LEU A 13 3.40 -11.39 -2.64
C LEU A 13 3.33 -9.87 -2.46
N VAL A 14 3.50 -9.10 -3.52
CA VAL A 14 3.40 -7.63 -3.46
C VAL A 14 1.94 -7.23 -3.22
N THR A 15 1.64 -6.56 -2.12
CA THR A 15 0.28 -6.10 -1.80
C THR A 15 0.14 -4.59 -1.85
N VAL A 16 1.25 -3.87 -1.73
CA VAL A 16 1.31 -2.41 -1.66
C VAL A 16 2.39 -1.88 -2.58
N LYS A 17 2.02 -0.87 -3.36
CA LYS A 17 2.91 0.10 -4.00
C LYS A 17 2.45 1.47 -3.59
N ALA A 18 3.19 2.13 -2.69
CA ALA A 18 2.85 3.47 -2.27
C ALA A 18 3.18 4.49 -3.38
N TYR A 19 2.50 5.62 -3.36
CA TYR A 19 2.83 6.71 -4.25
C TYR A 19 4.27 7.19 -3.97
N PRO A 20 5.06 7.50 -5.02
CA PRO A 20 6.45 7.89 -4.85
C PRO A 20 6.62 9.11 -3.96
N VAL A 21 7.70 9.10 -3.20
CA VAL A 21 8.17 10.25 -2.44
C VAL A 21 9.62 10.53 -2.82
N ILE A 22 10.00 11.80 -2.77
CA ILE A 22 11.39 12.19 -2.96
C ILE A 22 12.13 11.90 -1.66
N ALA A 23 13.08 10.99 -1.71
CA ALA A 23 13.96 10.71 -0.60
C ALA A 23 15.29 11.41 -0.83
N ARG A 24 15.75 12.19 0.16
CA ARG A 24 16.96 13.06 0.06
C ARG A 24 18.23 12.34 -0.42
N GLN A 25 18.33 11.04 -0.27
CA GLN A 25 19.54 10.26 -0.60
C GLN A 25 19.36 9.31 -1.79
N SER A 26 18.15 9.05 -2.25
CA SER A 26 17.86 8.04 -3.28
C SER A 26 16.96 8.54 -4.40
N GLY A 27 16.72 9.86 -4.47
CA GLY A 27 15.80 10.43 -5.45
C GLY A 27 14.37 9.91 -5.27
N GLU A 28 13.64 9.80 -6.38
CA GLU A 28 12.29 9.25 -6.36
C GLU A 28 12.31 7.79 -5.88
N SER A 29 11.59 7.52 -4.80
CA SER A 29 11.54 6.20 -4.19
C SER A 29 10.12 5.81 -3.84
N VAL A 30 9.81 4.56 -4.14
CA VAL A 30 8.54 3.92 -3.81
C VAL A 30 8.74 3.06 -2.56
N CYS A 31 7.81 3.17 -1.61
CA CYS A 31 7.68 2.18 -0.56
C CYS A 31 6.83 1.03 -1.10
N VAL A 32 7.41 -0.15 -1.17
CA VAL A 32 6.73 -1.39 -1.55
C VAL A 32 6.54 -2.21 -0.29
N ALA A 33 5.34 -2.74 -0.08
CA ALA A 33 5.13 -3.74 0.95
C ALA A 33 4.44 -4.98 0.38
N GLY A 34 4.67 -6.09 1.05
CA GLY A 34 4.11 -7.37 0.68
C GLY A 34 4.10 -8.34 1.83
N VAL A 35 3.59 -9.50 1.55
CA VAL A 35 3.57 -10.62 2.47
C VAL A 35 4.66 -11.61 2.06
N ARG A 36 5.55 -11.94 2.97
CA ARG A 36 6.53 -13.01 2.77
C ARG A 36 5.83 -14.35 2.76
N ILE A 37 6.05 -15.14 1.72
CA ILE A 37 5.35 -16.42 1.47
C ILE A 37 6.28 -17.63 1.41
N ASP A 38 7.56 -17.45 1.70
CA ASP A 38 8.56 -18.52 1.79
C ASP A 38 8.88 -18.93 3.25
N THR A 39 8.04 -18.50 4.18
CA THR A 39 8.07 -18.86 5.60
C THR A 39 6.80 -19.65 5.98
N PRO A 40 6.84 -20.50 7.02
CA PRO A 40 5.65 -21.21 7.49
C PRO A 40 4.48 -20.31 7.85
N GLU A 41 4.77 -19.16 8.47
CA GLU A 41 3.79 -18.14 8.80
C GLU A 41 4.04 -16.89 7.94
N PRO A 42 2.99 -16.30 7.33
CA PRO A 42 3.13 -15.08 6.53
C PRO A 42 3.60 -13.91 7.40
N GLU A 43 4.55 -13.14 6.88
CA GLU A 43 5.12 -11.98 7.57
C GLU A 43 5.02 -10.73 6.70
N TRP A 44 4.81 -9.56 7.32
CA TRP A 44 4.92 -8.29 6.65
C TRP A 44 6.37 -7.97 6.28
N VAL A 45 6.59 -7.55 5.06
CA VAL A 45 7.86 -7.01 4.57
C VAL A 45 7.64 -5.67 3.90
N ARG A 46 8.44 -4.69 4.28
CA ARG A 46 8.55 -3.38 3.64
C ARG A 46 9.90 -3.28 2.93
N LEU A 47 9.88 -3.06 1.65
CA LEU A 47 11.08 -2.77 0.85
C LEU A 47 11.21 -1.26 0.66
N PHE A 48 12.32 -0.69 1.09
CA PHE A 48 12.62 0.73 0.90
C PHE A 48 14.13 1.01 0.96
N PRO A 49 14.69 1.86 0.05
CA PRO A 49 14.01 2.50 -1.09
C PRO A 49 13.88 1.57 -2.31
N VAL A 50 12.84 1.77 -3.11
CA VAL A 50 12.67 1.08 -4.40
C VAL A 50 12.55 2.15 -5.50
N GLY A 51 13.58 2.28 -6.34
CA GLY A 51 13.55 3.15 -7.52
C GLY A 51 12.72 2.49 -8.65
N PHE A 52 11.42 2.33 -8.44
CA PHE A 52 10.55 1.51 -9.29
C PHE A 52 10.53 1.96 -10.75
N ARG A 53 10.47 3.26 -11.02
CA ARG A 53 10.42 3.79 -12.40
C ARG A 53 11.74 3.62 -13.15
N ALA A 54 12.85 3.57 -12.42
CA ALA A 54 14.18 3.32 -12.98
C ALA A 54 14.44 1.83 -13.26
N LEU A 55 13.56 0.92 -12.83
CA LEU A 55 13.71 -0.50 -13.11
C LEU A 55 13.49 -0.78 -14.60
N PRO A 56 14.29 -1.66 -15.21
CA PRO A 56 14.03 -2.18 -16.55
C PRO A 56 12.61 -2.76 -16.63
N PRO A 57 11.92 -2.68 -17.78
CA PRO A 57 10.54 -3.19 -17.92
C PRO A 57 10.34 -4.62 -17.44
N ALA A 58 11.32 -5.51 -17.67
CA ALA A 58 11.28 -6.89 -17.22
C ALA A 58 11.35 -7.08 -15.69
N ARG A 59 11.71 -6.04 -14.94
CA ARG A 59 11.77 -6.02 -13.47
C ARG A 59 10.69 -5.15 -12.85
N GLN A 60 9.85 -4.49 -13.64
CA GLN A 60 8.69 -3.77 -13.13
C GLN A 60 7.58 -4.76 -12.79
N PHE A 61 7.05 -4.67 -11.60
CA PHE A 61 6.04 -5.56 -11.05
C PHE A 61 4.75 -4.81 -10.69
N ARG A 62 3.65 -5.54 -10.64
CA ARG A 62 2.32 -5.04 -10.25
C ARG A 62 2.00 -5.51 -8.82
N LYS A 63 0.97 -4.94 -8.23
CA LYS A 63 0.36 -5.55 -7.04
C LYS A 63 -0.09 -6.97 -7.37
N TYR A 64 0.09 -7.86 -6.41
CA TYR A 64 -0.18 -9.30 -6.50
C TYR A 64 0.72 -10.07 -7.48
N ASP A 65 1.79 -9.48 -7.98
CA ASP A 65 2.90 -10.28 -8.51
C ASP A 65 3.69 -10.88 -7.35
N VAL A 66 4.17 -12.10 -7.54
CA VAL A 66 5.16 -12.71 -6.65
C VAL A 66 6.53 -12.25 -7.12
N ILE A 67 7.30 -11.67 -6.22
CA ILE A 67 8.68 -11.27 -6.50
C ILE A 67 9.66 -12.02 -5.61
N ARG A 68 10.85 -12.28 -6.14
CA ARG A 68 11.96 -12.86 -5.39
C ARG A 68 13.17 -11.97 -5.50
N LEU A 69 13.80 -11.66 -4.37
CA LEU A 69 14.99 -10.82 -4.33
C LEU A 69 15.82 -11.09 -3.09
N ARG A 70 17.06 -10.65 -3.12
CA ARG A 70 17.89 -10.56 -1.92
C ARG A 70 17.62 -9.24 -1.22
N ALA A 71 17.45 -9.29 0.09
CA ALA A 71 17.29 -8.10 0.91
C ALA A 71 17.99 -8.30 2.25
N ARG A 72 18.20 -7.21 2.97
CA ARG A 72 18.71 -7.25 4.35
C ARG A 72 17.86 -6.37 5.23
N ARG A 73 17.71 -6.71 6.49
CA ARG A 73 17.02 -5.84 7.44
C ARG A 73 17.68 -4.47 7.47
N ARG A 74 16.86 -3.44 7.44
CA ARG A 74 17.35 -2.08 7.46
C ARG A 74 17.74 -1.73 8.90
N GLY A 75 18.97 -1.27 9.07
CA GLY A 75 19.49 -0.76 10.34
C GLY A 75 19.57 0.76 10.32
N GLY A 76 20.12 1.34 11.38
CA GLY A 76 20.33 2.78 11.51
C GLY A 76 19.09 3.52 12.01
N SER A 77 18.68 4.57 11.29
CA SER A 77 17.54 5.42 11.71
C SER A 77 16.17 4.75 11.54
N ASP A 78 16.02 3.80 10.63
CA ASP A 78 14.76 3.08 10.42
C ASP A 78 14.73 1.78 11.22
N ARG A 79 14.02 1.80 12.35
CA ARG A 79 13.92 0.67 13.31
C ARG A 79 12.63 -0.13 13.13
N ARG A 80 11.82 0.17 12.12
CA ARG A 80 10.57 -0.57 11.87
C ARG A 80 10.89 -2.04 11.58
N PRO A 81 10.26 -2.99 12.29
CA PRO A 81 10.66 -4.39 12.24
C PRO A 81 10.50 -5.04 10.88
N GLU A 82 9.58 -4.55 10.05
CA GLU A 82 9.30 -5.10 8.72
C GLU A 82 10.19 -4.53 7.62
N THR A 83 11.07 -3.54 7.91
CA THR A 83 11.78 -2.81 6.86
C THR A 83 13.07 -3.50 6.42
N PHE A 84 13.16 -3.73 5.13
CA PHE A 84 14.33 -4.30 4.46
C PHE A 84 14.86 -3.36 3.39
N TYR A 85 16.18 -3.35 3.23
CA TYR A 85 16.88 -2.74 2.12
C TYR A 85 17.02 -3.77 0.98
N PRO A 86 16.40 -3.53 -0.21
CA PRO A 86 16.40 -4.48 -1.30
C PRO A 86 17.69 -4.42 -2.13
N ASN A 87 18.13 -5.55 -2.66
CA ASN A 87 19.05 -5.61 -3.78
C ASN A 87 18.25 -5.75 -5.09
N LEU A 88 18.00 -4.63 -5.75
CA LEU A 88 17.16 -4.59 -6.97
C LEU A 88 17.80 -5.29 -8.17
N ASP A 89 19.13 -5.49 -8.18
CA ASP A 89 19.79 -6.27 -9.23
C ASP A 89 19.45 -7.76 -9.16
N SER A 90 19.10 -8.23 -7.97
CA SER A 90 18.68 -9.62 -7.76
C SER A 90 17.17 -9.85 -7.92
N LEU A 91 16.42 -8.80 -8.26
CA LEU A 91 14.97 -8.87 -8.38
C LEU A 91 14.54 -9.70 -9.58
N VAL A 92 13.73 -10.69 -9.30
CA VAL A 92 13.04 -11.54 -10.28
C VAL A 92 11.54 -11.39 -10.07
N VAL A 93 10.83 -11.05 -11.14
CA VAL A 93 9.36 -10.99 -11.15
C VAL A 93 8.83 -12.35 -11.55
N GLY A 94 8.03 -12.94 -10.68
CA GLY A 94 7.37 -14.22 -10.87
C GLY A 94 5.91 -14.10 -11.33
N PRO A 95 5.07 -15.09 -11.05
CA PRO A 95 3.69 -15.11 -11.51
C PRO A 95 2.82 -14.03 -10.85
N HIS A 96 1.83 -13.56 -11.61
CA HIS A 96 0.75 -12.76 -11.06
C HIS A 96 -0.29 -13.65 -10.39
N VAL A 97 -0.71 -13.31 -9.19
CA VAL A 97 -1.82 -14.00 -8.51
C VAL A 97 -3.13 -13.38 -8.96
N ASP A 98 -3.85 -14.11 -9.79
CA ASP A 98 -5.12 -13.69 -10.38
C ASP A 98 -6.20 -13.40 -9.31
N PRO A 99 -7.11 -12.44 -9.54
CA PRO A 99 -8.21 -12.14 -8.61
C PRO A 99 -9.31 -13.21 -8.55
N GLY A 100 -9.24 -14.28 -9.35
CA GLY A 100 -10.19 -15.40 -9.29
C GLY A 100 -11.64 -14.97 -9.47
N ARG A 101 -11.96 -14.24 -10.54
CA ARG A 101 -13.30 -13.66 -10.82
C ARG A 101 -13.84 -12.77 -9.66
N GLY A 102 -12.92 -12.18 -8.88
CA GLY A 102 -13.23 -11.28 -7.78
C GLY A 102 -13.40 -11.96 -6.41
N THR A 103 -13.22 -13.27 -6.32
CA THR A 103 -13.20 -13.98 -5.02
C THR A 103 -11.94 -13.73 -4.22
N TRP A 104 -10.82 -13.50 -4.90
CA TRP A 104 -9.50 -13.29 -4.35
C TRP A 104 -9.03 -14.43 -3.43
N GLN A 105 -9.53 -15.63 -3.66
CA GLN A 105 -9.29 -16.77 -2.77
C GLN A 105 -7.80 -17.02 -2.55
N VAL A 106 -7.03 -17.21 -3.63
CA VAL A 106 -5.58 -17.49 -3.53
C VAL A 106 -4.83 -16.33 -2.86
N ARG A 107 -5.21 -15.06 -3.18
CA ARG A 107 -4.66 -13.89 -2.50
C ARG A 107 -4.95 -13.90 -1.01
N GLY A 108 -6.18 -14.24 -0.63
CA GLY A 108 -6.62 -14.35 0.75
C GLY A 108 -5.91 -15.46 1.52
N GLU A 109 -5.66 -16.60 0.89
CA GLU A 109 -4.90 -17.72 1.46
C GLU A 109 -3.43 -17.35 1.71
N LEU A 110 -2.77 -16.70 0.72
CA LEU A 110 -1.39 -16.25 0.86
C LEU A 110 -1.20 -15.15 1.93
N ILE A 111 -2.19 -14.27 2.11
CA ILE A 111 -2.18 -13.26 3.17
C ILE A 111 -2.49 -13.93 4.53
N GLY A 112 -3.35 -14.94 4.52
CA GLY A 112 -3.64 -15.80 5.65
C GLY A 112 -4.03 -15.06 6.93
N PRO A 113 -3.39 -15.38 8.05
CA PRO A 113 -3.71 -14.85 9.37
C PRO A 113 -3.40 -13.36 9.55
N LEU A 114 -2.68 -12.72 8.63
CA LEU A 114 -2.43 -11.27 8.70
C LEU A 114 -3.71 -10.44 8.46
N ARG A 115 -4.74 -11.04 7.86
CA ARG A 115 -6.03 -10.40 7.59
C ARG A 115 -6.82 -10.20 8.89
N GLY A 116 -6.96 -8.95 9.31
CA GLY A 116 -7.67 -8.60 10.54
C GLY A 116 -6.94 -8.94 11.84
N ALA A 117 -5.66 -9.31 11.78
CA ALA A 117 -4.86 -9.62 12.97
C ALA A 117 -4.66 -8.40 13.90
N THR A 118 -4.85 -7.20 13.37
CA THR A 118 -4.69 -5.95 14.11
C THR A 118 -5.76 -4.93 13.75
N THR A 119 -5.82 -3.85 14.50
CA THR A 119 -6.68 -2.69 14.22
C THR A 119 -5.83 -1.43 14.07
N ALA A 120 -6.35 -0.40 13.39
CA ALA A 120 -5.66 0.88 13.30
C ALA A 120 -5.48 1.53 14.68
N CYS A 121 -6.38 1.27 15.63
CA CYS A 121 -6.24 1.69 17.03
C CYS A 121 -5.02 1.06 17.70
N ARG A 122 -4.88 -0.28 17.61
CA ARG A 122 -3.75 -1.02 18.20
C ARG A 122 -2.41 -0.61 17.59
N LEU A 123 -2.36 -0.48 16.26
CA LEU A 123 -1.16 -0.02 15.58
C LEU A 123 -0.74 1.37 16.06
N ALA A 124 -1.67 2.32 16.13
CA ALA A 124 -1.39 3.67 16.61
C ALA A 124 -0.96 3.70 18.08
N GLU A 125 -1.52 2.85 18.92
CA GLU A 125 -1.15 2.74 20.34
C GLU A 125 0.24 2.14 20.49
N HIS A 126 0.55 1.04 19.82
CA HIS A 126 1.90 0.47 19.83
C HIS A 126 2.95 1.47 19.35
N ALA A 127 2.62 2.26 18.31
CA ALA A 127 3.53 3.28 17.81
C ALA A 127 3.75 4.44 18.81
N ARG A 128 2.75 4.80 19.63
CA ARG A 128 2.92 5.81 20.69
C ARG A 128 3.81 5.30 21.83
N THR A 129 3.73 4.01 22.14
CA THR A 129 4.50 3.41 23.26
C THR A 129 5.91 3.00 22.84
N SER A 130 6.09 2.46 21.66
CA SER A 130 7.35 1.86 21.19
C SER A 130 7.99 2.60 20.00
N GLY A 131 7.36 3.69 19.54
CA GLY A 131 7.87 4.49 18.44
C GLY A 131 8.08 3.66 17.17
N GLN A 132 9.25 3.77 16.57
CA GLN A 132 9.60 3.04 15.34
C GLN A 132 9.83 1.53 15.56
N ALA A 133 9.98 1.06 16.79
CA ALA A 133 10.11 -0.37 17.07
C ALA A 133 8.75 -1.11 17.06
N ALA A 134 7.65 -0.37 16.96
CA ALA A 134 6.31 -0.93 16.83
C ALA A 134 6.05 -1.46 15.40
N PRO A 135 5.10 -2.42 15.24
CA PRO A 135 4.60 -2.82 13.94
C PRO A 135 4.14 -1.62 13.11
N SER A 136 4.58 -1.55 11.88
CA SER A 136 4.40 -0.40 11.00
C SER A 136 3.49 -0.67 9.80
N LEU A 137 3.02 -1.90 9.65
CA LEU A 137 2.12 -2.37 8.61
C LEU A 137 0.97 -3.17 9.22
N GLY A 138 -0.17 -3.17 8.56
CA GLY A 138 -1.31 -3.98 8.93
C GLY A 138 -2.36 -4.06 7.84
N LEU A 139 -3.25 -5.05 7.96
CA LEU A 139 -4.44 -5.21 7.15
C LEU A 139 -5.65 -5.17 8.09
N VAL A 140 -6.32 -4.02 8.12
CA VAL A 140 -7.35 -3.71 9.11
C VAL A 140 -8.74 -3.76 8.49
N ARG A 141 -9.72 -4.29 9.23
CA ARG A 141 -11.13 -4.31 8.82
C ARG A 141 -11.80 -3.00 9.20
N PRO A 142 -12.27 -2.20 8.22
CA PRO A 142 -13.02 -0.98 8.50
C PRO A 142 -14.51 -1.26 8.67
N ARG A 143 -15.22 -0.35 9.37
CA ARG A 143 -16.67 -0.20 9.36
C ARG A 143 -17.03 1.29 9.31
N ASP A 144 -18.27 1.60 8.99
CA ASP A 144 -18.76 2.99 8.89
C ASP A 144 -17.86 3.84 7.96
N VAL A 145 -17.59 3.29 6.76
CA VAL A 145 -16.60 3.87 5.83
C VAL A 145 -17.22 5.00 5.04
N ASP A 146 -16.51 6.14 5.00
CA ASP A 146 -16.72 7.22 4.05
C ASP A 146 -15.40 7.62 3.39
N LEU A 147 -15.47 8.28 2.22
CA LEU A 147 -14.32 8.74 1.47
C LEU A 147 -14.53 10.20 1.03
N VAL A 148 -13.66 11.06 1.49
CA VAL A 148 -13.57 12.46 1.05
C VAL A 148 -12.51 12.56 -0.03
N VAL A 149 -12.86 13.09 -1.19
CA VAL A 149 -11.95 13.34 -2.31
C VAL A 149 -11.97 14.82 -2.63
N VAL A 150 -10.82 15.47 -2.55
CA VAL A 150 -10.65 16.90 -2.82
C VAL A 150 -9.55 17.12 -3.84
N ASP A 151 -9.57 18.28 -4.50
CA ASP A 151 -8.48 18.67 -5.39
C ASP A 151 -7.17 18.79 -4.58
N ASN A 152 -6.08 18.33 -5.17
CA ASN A 152 -4.77 18.50 -4.56
C ASN A 152 -4.24 19.91 -4.89
N PRO A 153 -4.04 20.77 -3.89
CA PRO A 153 -3.56 22.13 -4.14
C PRO A 153 -2.15 22.18 -4.74
N ASP A 154 -1.38 21.10 -4.54
CA ASP A 154 -0.01 21.00 -5.06
C ASP A 154 0.04 20.38 -6.47
N TYR A 155 -1.11 20.06 -7.08
CA TYR A 155 -1.19 19.52 -8.43
C TYR A 155 -1.26 20.65 -9.46
N THR A 156 -0.41 20.59 -10.47
CA THR A 156 -0.43 21.51 -11.61
C THR A 156 -0.65 20.70 -12.89
N PRO A 157 -1.80 20.83 -13.57
CA PRO A 157 -2.06 20.12 -14.81
C PRO A 157 -1.03 20.48 -15.89
N GLY A 158 -0.41 19.46 -16.51
CA GLY A 158 0.60 19.66 -17.57
C GLY A 158 1.86 20.39 -17.09
N GLY A 159 2.06 20.48 -15.78
CA GLY A 159 3.29 20.98 -15.20
C GLY A 159 4.48 20.18 -15.74
N ALA A 160 5.55 20.87 -16.13
CA ALA A 160 6.78 20.19 -16.47
C ALA A 160 7.17 19.26 -15.32
N PRO A 161 7.71 18.05 -15.62
CA PRO A 161 8.19 17.20 -14.57
C PRO A 161 9.12 18.03 -13.70
N HIS A 162 8.84 18.06 -12.39
CA HIS A 162 9.70 18.78 -11.46
C HIS A 162 11.03 18.04 -11.46
N VAL A 163 12.05 18.69 -11.99
CA VAL A 163 13.41 18.16 -11.99
C VAL A 163 14.01 18.53 -10.65
N ASP A 164 14.23 17.54 -9.80
CA ASP A 164 15.01 17.72 -8.58
C ASP A 164 16.45 17.35 -8.89
N VAL A 165 17.37 18.20 -8.45
CA VAL A 165 18.81 18.00 -8.67
C VAL A 165 19.40 17.48 -7.36
N ASP A 166 20.01 16.30 -7.39
CA ASP A 166 20.67 15.74 -6.22
C ASP A 166 21.97 16.50 -5.88
N LEU A 167 22.58 16.14 -4.74
CA LEU A 167 23.82 16.75 -4.27
C LEU A 167 25.03 16.56 -5.23
N PHE A 168 24.88 15.72 -6.25
CA PHE A 168 25.90 15.45 -7.27
C PHE A 168 25.58 16.12 -8.61
N GLY A 169 24.51 16.94 -8.66
CA GLY A 169 24.09 17.63 -9.87
C GLY A 169 23.32 16.75 -10.87
N THR A 170 22.88 15.56 -10.46
CA THR A 170 22.10 14.67 -11.31
C THR A 170 20.62 15.07 -11.28
N GLU A 171 20.07 15.33 -12.46
CA GLU A 171 18.65 15.64 -12.62
C GLU A 171 17.81 14.37 -12.46
N HIS A 172 16.85 14.42 -11.55
CA HIS A 172 15.86 13.38 -11.34
C HIS A 172 14.49 13.89 -11.74
N GLU A 173 13.88 13.23 -12.73
CA GLU A 173 12.50 13.50 -13.09
C GLU A 173 11.58 13.03 -11.96
N VAL A 174 10.92 13.98 -11.31
CA VAL A 174 10.00 13.71 -10.20
C VAL A 174 8.61 13.45 -10.73
N LEU A 175 7.98 12.41 -10.21
CA LEU A 175 6.60 12.10 -10.58
C LEU A 175 5.68 13.25 -10.13
N GLU A 176 4.86 13.70 -11.07
CA GLU A 176 3.82 14.71 -10.84
C GLU A 176 2.94 14.35 -9.64
N LYS A 177 2.54 15.32 -8.84
CA LYS A 177 1.58 15.13 -7.73
C LYS A 177 0.28 14.51 -8.23
N THR A 178 -0.43 13.82 -7.37
CA THR A 178 -1.75 13.28 -7.72
C THR A 178 -2.76 14.41 -7.86
N PRO A 179 -3.70 14.35 -8.83
CA PRO A 179 -4.72 15.38 -9.00
C PRO A 179 -5.61 15.57 -7.77
N PHE A 180 -5.88 14.49 -7.06
CA PHE A 180 -6.76 14.46 -5.90
C PHE A 180 -6.05 13.94 -4.67
N VAL A 181 -6.51 14.42 -3.51
CA VAL A 181 -6.23 13.85 -2.19
C VAL A 181 -7.49 13.12 -1.75
N ALA A 182 -7.38 11.81 -1.57
CA ALA A 182 -8.46 10.96 -1.06
C ALA A 182 -8.19 10.59 0.40
N THR A 183 -9.18 10.74 1.27
CA THR A 183 -9.06 10.45 2.70
C THR A 183 -10.22 9.59 3.15
N TYR A 184 -9.94 8.37 3.63
CA TYR A 184 -10.93 7.53 4.27
C TYR A 184 -11.22 8.01 5.69
N HIS A 185 -12.51 8.06 6.01
CA HIS A 185 -13.04 8.20 7.36
C HIS A 185 -13.70 6.87 7.71
N TYR A 186 -13.26 6.22 8.78
CA TYR A 186 -13.78 4.90 9.16
C TYR A 186 -13.55 4.60 10.64
N ARG A 187 -14.19 3.55 11.14
CA ARG A 187 -13.91 2.94 12.43
C ARG A 187 -13.35 1.54 12.25
N CYS A 188 -12.61 1.03 13.22
CA CYS A 188 -12.20 -0.36 13.23
C CYS A 188 -13.41 -1.27 13.53
N ALA A 189 -13.62 -2.32 12.73
CA ALA A 189 -14.72 -3.26 12.94
C ALA A 189 -14.55 -4.04 14.27
N ASP A 190 -13.31 -4.42 14.56
CA ASP A 190 -12.96 -5.29 15.68
C ASP A 190 -12.54 -4.52 16.95
N GLU A 191 -12.91 -3.21 17.05
CA GLU A 191 -12.58 -2.35 18.18
C GLU A 191 -13.78 -1.45 18.54
N ARG A 192 -14.54 -1.86 19.57
CA ARG A 192 -15.78 -1.15 19.97
C ARG A 192 -15.53 0.28 20.43
N ALA A 193 -14.39 0.52 21.10
CA ALA A 193 -14.01 1.84 21.61
C ALA A 193 -13.41 2.77 20.52
N CYS A 194 -13.33 2.33 19.27
CA CYS A 194 -12.76 3.12 18.19
C CYS A 194 -13.57 4.40 17.94
N ARG A 195 -12.90 5.55 18.12
CA ARG A 195 -13.50 6.89 17.91
C ARG A 195 -13.48 7.34 16.46
N GLY A 196 -12.84 6.56 15.57
CA GLY A 196 -12.69 6.84 14.15
C GLY A 196 -11.28 7.24 13.75
N HIS A 197 -11.00 6.99 12.49
CA HIS A 197 -9.73 7.31 11.83
C HIS A 197 -9.98 8.16 10.60
N LYS A 198 -9.03 9.06 10.30
CA LYS A 198 -8.93 9.81 9.05
C LYS A 198 -7.57 9.49 8.47
N GLN A 199 -7.53 8.76 7.35
CA GLN A 199 -6.28 8.30 6.77
C GLN A 199 -6.26 8.55 5.26
N THR A 200 -5.24 9.27 4.83
CA THR A 200 -5.03 9.60 3.41
C THR A 200 -4.61 8.37 2.64
N VAL A 201 -5.14 8.23 1.45
CA VAL A 201 -4.78 7.18 0.49
C VAL A 201 -3.50 7.61 -0.25
N VAL A 202 -2.48 6.77 -0.16
CA VAL A 202 -1.19 6.98 -0.87
C VAL A 202 -0.86 5.78 -1.77
N ASP A 203 -1.88 5.17 -2.31
CA ASP A 203 -1.79 4.05 -3.25
C ASP A 203 -1.38 4.55 -4.64
N TRP A 204 -0.37 3.92 -5.26
CA TRP A 204 0.06 4.20 -6.63
C TRP A 204 -1.09 4.09 -7.64
N GLU A 205 -1.89 3.02 -7.55
CA GLU A 205 -3.00 2.78 -8.49
C GLU A 205 -4.10 3.83 -8.33
N SER A 206 -4.33 4.32 -7.12
CA SER A 206 -5.24 5.45 -6.86
C SER A 206 -4.76 6.71 -7.58
N GLY A 207 -3.47 7.02 -7.49
CA GLY A 207 -2.90 8.17 -8.19
C GLY A 207 -2.98 8.05 -9.71
N GLN A 208 -2.71 6.86 -10.27
CA GLN A 208 -2.82 6.63 -11.71
C GLN A 208 -4.26 6.69 -12.21
N LEU A 209 -5.21 6.12 -11.45
CA LEU A 209 -6.63 6.24 -11.80
C LEU A 209 -7.08 7.70 -11.83
N ALA A 210 -6.68 8.48 -10.83
CA ALA A 210 -7.03 9.91 -10.76
C ALA A 210 -6.54 10.68 -12.00
N ARG A 211 -5.30 10.41 -12.48
CA ARG A 211 -4.78 11.03 -13.70
C ARG A 211 -5.53 10.58 -14.95
N ASN A 212 -5.78 9.28 -15.09
CA ASN A 212 -6.49 8.73 -16.24
C ASN A 212 -7.92 9.29 -16.33
N ASP A 213 -8.60 9.39 -15.20
CA ASP A 213 -9.94 9.98 -15.14
C ASP A 213 -9.92 11.46 -15.51
N LEU A 214 -8.96 12.24 -14.98
CA LEU A 214 -8.84 13.66 -15.28
C LEU A 214 -8.47 13.94 -16.74
N ALA A 215 -7.72 13.04 -17.39
CA ALA A 215 -7.38 13.17 -18.80
C ALA A 215 -8.59 13.06 -19.76
N SER A 216 -9.70 12.46 -19.29
CA SER A 216 -10.88 12.16 -20.12
C SER A 216 -12.20 12.73 -19.58
N ARG A 217 -12.19 13.39 -18.43
CA ARG A 217 -13.38 13.88 -17.72
C ARG A 217 -13.16 15.28 -17.18
N THR A 218 -14.25 15.95 -16.79
CA THR A 218 -14.16 17.16 -15.98
C THR A 218 -13.57 16.84 -14.59
N PRO A 219 -12.94 17.80 -13.90
CA PRO A 219 -12.43 17.56 -12.55
C PRO A 219 -13.49 17.05 -11.57
N GLU A 220 -14.73 17.53 -11.68
CA GLU A 220 -15.85 17.11 -10.85
C GLU A 220 -16.22 15.64 -11.13
N ASP A 221 -16.38 15.28 -12.41
CA ASP A 221 -16.70 13.90 -12.82
C ASP A 221 -15.57 12.94 -12.48
N ALA A 222 -14.32 13.36 -12.61
CA ALA A 222 -13.14 12.57 -12.25
C ALA A 222 -13.10 12.30 -10.75
N ARG A 223 -13.37 13.31 -9.89
CA ARG A 223 -13.50 13.11 -8.44
C ARG A 223 -14.65 12.17 -8.08
N ALA A 224 -15.81 12.35 -8.72
CA ALA A 224 -16.96 11.47 -8.50
C ALA A 224 -16.67 10.04 -8.93
N ALA A 225 -15.99 9.83 -10.06
CA ALA A 225 -15.56 8.50 -10.52
C ALA A 225 -14.56 7.86 -9.55
N HIS A 226 -13.59 8.63 -9.07
CA HIS A 226 -12.62 8.18 -8.08
C HIS A 226 -13.30 7.75 -6.77
N ARG A 227 -14.21 8.57 -6.25
CA ARG A 227 -15.00 8.25 -5.06
C ARG A 227 -15.85 7.00 -5.27
N ARG A 228 -16.56 6.89 -6.38
CA ARG A 228 -17.35 5.70 -6.73
C ARG A 228 -16.49 4.43 -6.72
N LYS A 229 -15.29 4.48 -7.33
CA LYS A 229 -14.40 3.32 -7.38
C LYS A 229 -13.92 2.90 -5.98
N PHE A 230 -13.39 3.86 -5.21
CA PHE A 230 -12.75 3.56 -3.93
C PHE A 230 -13.74 3.41 -2.77
N LEU A 231 -14.94 3.96 -2.85
CA LEU A 231 -15.98 3.79 -1.82
C LEU A 231 -17.08 2.82 -2.27
N ASP A 232 -17.82 3.19 -3.33
CA ASP A 232 -19.08 2.48 -3.64
C ASP A 232 -18.84 1.07 -4.18
N GLU A 233 -17.71 0.85 -4.90
CA GLU A 233 -17.34 -0.47 -5.41
C GLU A 233 -16.46 -1.26 -4.45
N MET A 234 -15.37 -0.66 -3.93
CA MET A 234 -14.41 -1.39 -3.11
C MET A 234 -14.89 -1.60 -1.67
N CYS A 235 -15.77 -0.75 -1.15
CA CYS A 235 -16.35 -0.85 0.17
C CYS A 235 -17.85 -1.23 0.13
N ALA A 236 -18.34 -1.78 -0.99
CA ALA A 236 -19.71 -2.25 -1.11
C ALA A 236 -20.05 -3.33 -0.06
N ARG A 237 -21.33 -3.46 0.26
CA ARG A 237 -21.80 -4.41 1.30
C ARG A 237 -21.50 -5.88 0.99
N ASP A 238 -21.36 -6.22 -0.29
CA ASP A 238 -21.03 -7.57 -0.76
C ASP A 238 -19.50 -7.82 -0.79
N ARG A 239 -18.70 -6.90 -0.22
CA ARG A 239 -17.24 -6.98 -0.15
C ARG A 239 -16.77 -7.26 1.27
N ASP A 240 -15.80 -8.16 1.39
CA ASP A 240 -15.03 -8.35 2.63
C ASP A 240 -13.80 -7.42 2.59
N THR A 241 -14.07 -6.15 2.86
CA THR A 241 -13.09 -5.08 2.64
C THR A 241 -12.13 -4.93 3.82
N PHE A 242 -10.84 -4.80 3.48
CA PHE A 242 -9.78 -4.43 4.42
C PHE A 242 -8.90 -3.35 3.82
N PHE A 243 -8.31 -2.53 4.68
CA PHE A 243 -7.33 -1.53 4.30
C PHE A 243 -5.91 -2.00 4.64
N PHE A 244 -5.03 -2.03 3.64
CA PHE A 244 -3.60 -2.06 3.89
C PHE A 244 -3.19 -0.72 4.47
N VAL A 245 -2.69 -0.71 5.69
CA VAL A 245 -2.26 0.51 6.37
C VAL A 245 -0.77 0.44 6.70
N GLY A 246 -0.13 1.59 6.69
CA GLY A 246 1.27 1.69 7.09
C GLY A 246 1.62 3.09 7.53
N ASN A 247 2.63 3.19 8.40
CA ASN A 247 3.06 4.47 8.95
C ASN A 247 4.21 5.10 8.15
N GLN A 248 4.41 6.37 8.42
CA GLN A 248 5.56 7.13 7.95
C GLN A 248 6.72 7.01 8.95
N HIS A 249 7.96 7.00 8.42
CA HIS A 249 9.15 6.90 9.25
C HIS A 249 9.25 8.02 10.30
N GLN A 250 8.97 9.26 9.89
CA GLN A 250 9.07 10.44 10.77
C GLN A 250 7.91 10.56 11.75
N TYR A 251 6.77 9.94 11.43
CA TYR A 251 5.53 10.01 12.23
C TYR A 251 5.00 8.59 12.50
N PRO A 252 5.63 7.84 13.43
CA PRO A 252 5.29 6.43 13.66
C PRO A 252 3.82 6.18 14.01
N ALA A 253 3.17 7.11 14.68
CA ALA A 253 1.76 7.00 15.05
C ALA A 253 0.77 7.47 13.94
N SER A 254 1.29 8.02 12.83
CA SER A 254 0.49 8.46 11.68
C SER A 254 0.44 7.37 10.62
N PHE A 255 -0.71 6.74 10.47
CA PHE A 255 -0.96 5.69 9.49
C PHE A 255 -1.70 6.24 8.29
N LEU A 256 -1.38 5.70 7.12
CA LEU A 256 -1.96 6.01 5.81
C LEU A 256 -2.58 4.75 5.23
N VAL A 257 -3.55 4.89 4.35
CA VAL A 257 -4.08 3.77 3.56
C VAL A 257 -3.20 3.58 2.32
N LEU A 258 -2.59 2.42 2.23
CA LEU A 258 -1.63 2.04 1.18
C LEU A 258 -2.30 1.23 0.06
N GLY A 259 -3.54 0.84 0.24
CA GLY A 259 -4.33 0.07 -0.70
C GLY A 259 -5.55 -0.58 -0.06
N VAL A 260 -6.39 -1.15 -0.90
CA VAL A 260 -7.64 -1.81 -0.47
C VAL A 260 -7.61 -3.27 -0.92
N PHE A 261 -7.90 -4.17 0.00
CA PHE A 261 -8.19 -5.57 -0.26
C PHE A 261 -9.71 -5.74 -0.18
N TRP A 262 -10.36 -6.13 -1.30
CA TRP A 262 -11.81 -6.05 -1.43
C TRP A 262 -12.43 -7.25 -2.17
N PRO A 263 -12.18 -8.49 -1.70
CA PRO A 263 -12.78 -9.67 -2.29
C PRO A 263 -14.31 -9.61 -2.18
N ARG A 264 -14.98 -10.34 -3.06
CA ARG A 264 -16.40 -10.60 -2.86
C ARG A 264 -16.55 -11.39 -1.58
N GLY A 265 -17.42 -10.93 -0.69
CA GLY A 265 -17.79 -11.68 0.51
C GLY A 265 -18.35 -13.06 0.12
N ALA A 266 -18.17 -14.06 0.97
CA ALA A 266 -18.91 -15.30 0.82
C ALA A 266 -20.40 -14.92 0.86
N ILE A 267 -21.13 -15.24 -0.20
CA ILE A 267 -22.59 -15.17 -0.17
C ILE A 267 -22.99 -16.13 0.95
N GLN A 268 -23.39 -15.60 2.10
CA GLN A 268 -24.03 -16.43 3.11
C GLN A 268 -25.27 -17.04 2.41
N PRO A 269 -25.39 -18.37 2.35
CA PRO A 269 -26.61 -18.96 1.84
C PRO A 269 -27.75 -18.33 2.62
N ALA A 270 -28.77 -17.84 1.92
CA ALA A 270 -29.96 -17.34 2.55
C ALA A 270 -30.43 -18.46 3.50
N PHE A 271 -30.52 -18.16 4.80
CA PHE A 271 -31.14 -19.08 5.72
C PHE A 271 -32.56 -19.27 5.20
N ASP A 272 -32.84 -20.47 4.70
CA ASP A 272 -34.19 -20.91 4.38
C ASP A 272 -34.94 -20.88 5.69
N LEU A 273 -35.63 -19.78 5.97
CA LEU A 273 -36.61 -19.70 7.03
C LEU A 273 -37.80 -20.50 6.51
N GLY A 274 -37.68 -21.84 6.63
CA GLY A 274 -38.80 -22.74 6.40
C GLY A 274 -40.00 -22.31 7.26
N LEU A 275 -40.94 -21.61 6.61
CA LEU A 275 -42.30 -21.40 7.07
C LEU A 275 -43.18 -22.54 6.54
#